data_8d0195d4bb69174509e672be34bca8b8
#
_entry.id   8d0195d4bb69174509e672be34bca8b8
#
_cell.length_a   1.000
_cell.length_b   1.000
_cell.length_c   1.000
_cell.angle_alpha   90.00
_cell.angle_beta   90.00
_cell.angle_gamma   90.00
#
_symmetry.space_group_name_H-M   'P 1'
#
loop_
_entity.id
_entity.type
_entity.pdbx_description
1 polymer ?
#
loop_
_entity_poly.entity_id
_entity_poly.type
_entity_poly.pdbx_seq_one_letter_code
_entity_poly.pdbx_strand_id
1 'polypeptide(L)'
;MVRLRPYKRCDSKIIEKWIQDKDVFMRWGGERFGEFPISAEIIDEKYSLNNGDCAEEDNFYPWVALDDENRVVGHFIMRYLHGDNKLLRFGWVIVDDTRRGKGYGTGMLQKGLQYAFDILGADRVTIGVFENNESAHQCYLKVGFVDKEIVCAKPWNIIEMEIDRNSQYTC
;
A
#
# COMPACT_ATOMS: atom_id res chain seq x y z
N MET A 1 -8.38 5.95 -16.40
CA MET A 1 -7.70 4.62 -16.18
C MET A 1 -6.54 4.81 -15.21
N VAL A 2 -6.22 3.80 -14.38
CA VAL A 2 -5.05 3.88 -13.47
C VAL A 2 -3.89 3.10 -14.08
N ARG A 3 -2.69 3.68 -14.02
CA ARG A 3 -1.43 3.03 -14.40
C ARG A 3 -0.47 3.03 -13.22
N LEU A 4 0.38 2.02 -13.10
CA LEU A 4 1.43 1.98 -12.09
C LEU A 4 2.80 2.27 -12.71
N ARG A 5 3.65 2.91 -11.94
CA ARG A 5 5.10 2.95 -12.17
C ARG A 5 5.86 2.82 -10.85
N PRO A 6 7.13 2.40 -10.90
CA PRO A 6 7.98 2.46 -9.71
C PRO A 6 8.05 3.89 -9.14
N TYR A 7 8.15 3.97 -7.83
CA TYR A 7 8.40 5.21 -7.10
C TYR A 7 9.73 5.87 -7.57
N LYS A 8 9.75 7.18 -7.53
CA LYS A 8 10.95 8.00 -7.73
C LYS A 8 11.08 9.00 -6.57
N ARG A 9 12.31 9.40 -6.24
CA ARG A 9 12.55 10.34 -5.14
C ARG A 9 11.71 11.63 -5.21
N CYS A 10 11.40 12.12 -6.41
CA CYS A 10 10.53 13.29 -6.55
C CYS A 10 9.09 13.06 -6.08
N ASP A 11 8.65 11.81 -5.92
CA ASP A 11 7.29 11.48 -5.49
C ASP A 11 7.10 11.70 -3.98
N SER A 12 8.16 11.63 -3.18
CA SER A 12 8.10 11.87 -1.74
C SER A 12 7.45 13.20 -1.39
N LYS A 13 7.77 14.26 -2.14
CA LYS A 13 7.19 15.60 -1.97
C LYS A 13 5.68 15.66 -2.27
N ILE A 14 5.19 14.72 -3.06
CA ILE A 14 3.76 14.60 -3.35
C ILE A 14 3.08 13.83 -2.22
N ILE A 15 3.67 12.72 -1.79
CA ILE A 15 3.18 11.88 -0.70
C ILE A 15 3.14 12.67 0.61
N GLU A 16 4.19 13.42 0.93
CA GLU A 16 4.26 14.30 2.10
C GLU A 16 3.04 15.23 2.19
N LYS A 17 2.63 15.83 1.07
CA LYS A 17 1.47 16.73 1.01
C LYS A 17 0.14 16.04 1.33
N TRP A 18 0.04 14.74 1.13
CA TRP A 18 -1.16 13.97 1.45
C TRP A 18 -1.23 13.56 2.92
N ILE A 19 -0.11 13.65 3.64
CA ILE A 19 -0.01 13.33 5.07
C ILE A 19 -0.17 14.63 5.87
N GLN A 20 -1.41 15.14 5.91
CA GLN A 20 -1.71 16.49 6.40
C GLN A 20 -1.82 16.60 7.91
N ASP A 21 -2.09 15.49 8.60
CA ASP A 21 -2.30 15.45 10.04
C ASP A 21 -1.78 14.15 10.66
N LYS A 22 -1.76 14.13 12.00
CA LYS A 22 -1.26 13.00 12.77
C LYS A 22 -2.09 11.72 12.56
N ASP A 23 -3.39 11.82 12.34
CA ASP A 23 -4.25 10.67 12.13
C ASP A 23 -3.98 10.01 10.78
N VAL A 24 -3.81 10.80 9.71
CA VAL A 24 -3.39 10.31 8.39
C VAL A 24 -2.00 9.68 8.48
N PHE A 25 -1.06 10.33 9.19
CA PHE A 25 0.28 9.80 9.41
C PHE A 25 0.25 8.43 10.11
N MET A 26 -0.50 8.31 11.21
CA MET A 26 -0.61 7.06 11.97
C MET A 26 -1.25 5.93 11.16
N ARG A 27 -2.27 6.23 10.35
CA ARG A 27 -2.94 5.25 9.49
C ARG A 27 -2.08 4.83 8.30
N TRP A 28 -1.20 5.69 7.81
CA TRP A 28 -0.35 5.40 6.65
C TRP A 28 0.91 4.62 7.01
N GLY A 29 1.77 5.17 7.83
CA GLY A 29 3.08 4.59 8.16
C GLY A 29 3.42 4.60 9.63
N GLY A 30 2.89 5.60 10.36
CA GLY A 30 3.03 5.73 11.80
C GLY A 30 4.48 5.71 12.28
N GLU A 31 4.70 5.01 13.37
CA GLU A 31 6.00 4.92 14.06
C GLU A 31 7.16 4.40 13.19
N ARG A 32 6.86 3.72 12.08
CA ARG A 32 7.89 3.24 11.13
C ARG A 32 8.64 4.38 10.45
N PHE A 33 8.09 5.59 10.47
CA PHE A 33 8.68 6.81 9.95
C PHE A 33 9.08 7.81 11.04
N GLY A 34 9.01 7.43 12.32
CA GLY A 34 9.32 8.28 13.46
C GLY A 34 8.13 9.09 13.95
N GLU A 35 8.21 10.41 13.94
CA GLU A 35 7.20 11.30 14.47
C GLU A 35 6.60 12.22 13.40
N PHE A 36 5.34 12.62 13.62
CA PHE A 36 4.70 13.65 12.79
C PHE A 36 5.14 15.06 13.25
N PRO A 37 5.39 16.01 12.33
CA PRO A 37 5.24 15.92 10.88
C PRO A 37 6.36 15.14 10.19
N ILE A 38 6.02 14.44 9.10
CA ILE A 38 7.00 13.75 8.26
C ILE A 38 7.47 14.68 7.12
N SER A 39 8.73 14.53 6.71
CA SER A 39 9.25 15.21 5.52
C SER A 39 9.52 14.26 4.35
N ALA A 40 9.59 14.81 3.16
CA ALA A 40 9.93 14.06 1.95
C ALA A 40 11.29 13.35 2.06
N GLU A 41 12.27 13.97 2.74
CA GLU A 41 13.59 13.40 2.96
C GLU A 41 13.54 12.13 3.80
N ILE A 42 12.70 12.10 4.86
CA ILE A 42 12.49 10.90 5.71
C ILE A 42 11.90 9.75 4.88
N ILE A 43 10.94 10.05 3.99
CA ILE A 43 10.37 9.04 3.08
C ILE A 43 11.45 8.49 2.14
N ASP A 44 12.23 9.36 1.51
CA ASP A 44 13.28 8.97 0.57
C ASP A 44 14.38 8.16 1.25
N GLU A 45 14.80 8.55 2.46
CA GLU A 45 15.80 7.83 3.23
C GLU A 45 15.31 6.43 3.60
N LYS A 46 14.08 6.33 4.14
CA LYS A 46 13.47 5.04 4.46
C LYS A 46 13.41 4.11 3.25
N TYR A 47 13.01 4.62 2.10
CA TYR A 47 12.89 3.84 0.87
C TYR A 47 14.25 3.43 0.30
N SER A 48 15.26 4.28 0.44
CA SER A 48 16.62 3.96 0.01
C SER A 48 17.26 2.88 0.87
N LEU A 49 17.01 2.89 2.18
CA LEU A 49 17.54 1.91 3.13
C LEU A 49 16.92 0.52 2.96
N ASN A 50 15.68 0.45 2.50
CA ASN A 50 14.93 -0.79 2.35
C ASN A 50 14.88 -1.28 0.89
N ASN A 51 15.79 -0.85 0.05
CA ASN A 51 15.92 -1.28 -1.34
C ASN A 51 16.90 -2.44 -1.47
N GLY A 52 16.55 -3.59 -0.91
CA GLY A 52 17.33 -4.83 -0.97
C GLY A 52 16.91 -5.78 -2.08
N ASP A 53 17.31 -7.04 -1.98
CA ASP A 53 16.92 -8.10 -2.92
C ASP A 53 15.54 -8.69 -2.55
N CYS A 54 14.93 -9.43 -3.48
CA CYS A 54 13.52 -9.84 -3.45
C CYS A 54 13.02 -10.41 -2.12
N ALA A 55 13.70 -11.41 -1.58
CA ALA A 55 13.25 -12.12 -0.39
C ALA A 55 13.95 -11.66 0.89
N GLU A 56 14.75 -10.60 0.83
CA GLU A 56 15.38 -10.05 2.02
C GLU A 56 14.35 -9.47 2.98
N GLU A 57 14.60 -9.65 4.24
CA GLU A 57 13.78 -9.07 5.30
C GLU A 57 13.78 -7.54 5.17
N ASP A 58 12.63 -6.93 5.40
CA ASP A 58 12.38 -5.49 5.27
C ASP A 58 12.50 -4.90 3.85
N ASN A 59 12.83 -5.69 2.85
CA ASN A 59 12.81 -5.22 1.46
C ASN A 59 11.39 -4.94 0.98
N PHE A 60 11.23 -3.88 0.20
CA PHE A 60 9.95 -3.55 -0.41
C PHE A 60 10.09 -2.79 -1.73
N TYR A 61 9.06 -2.90 -2.56
CA TYR A 61 8.95 -2.21 -3.84
C TYR A 61 7.90 -1.10 -3.74
N PRO A 62 8.32 0.18 -3.73
CA PRO A 62 7.39 1.29 -3.70
C PRO A 62 6.84 1.61 -5.10
N TRP A 63 5.53 1.83 -5.18
CA TRP A 63 4.79 2.10 -6.40
C TRP A 63 3.97 3.37 -6.31
N VAL A 64 3.82 4.06 -7.41
CA VAL A 64 2.86 5.16 -7.53
C VAL A 64 1.84 4.89 -8.63
N ALA A 65 0.63 5.38 -8.39
CA ALA A 65 -0.46 5.33 -9.34
C ALA A 65 -0.56 6.65 -10.10
N LEU A 66 -0.76 6.57 -11.40
CA LEU A 66 -0.94 7.70 -12.30
C LEU A 66 -2.35 7.70 -12.87
N ASP A 67 -2.95 8.89 -13.00
CA ASP A 67 -4.18 9.09 -13.77
C ASP A 67 -3.91 9.21 -15.29
N ASP A 68 -4.95 9.49 -16.06
CA ASP A 68 -4.86 9.64 -17.51
C ASP A 68 -4.01 10.85 -17.95
N GLU A 69 -3.86 11.84 -17.07
CA GLU A 69 -3.04 13.03 -17.30
C GLU A 69 -1.60 12.90 -16.76
N ASN A 70 -1.17 11.69 -16.41
CA ASN A 70 0.14 11.38 -15.80
C ASN A 70 0.40 12.03 -14.42
N ARG A 71 -0.63 12.44 -13.70
CA ARG A 71 -0.49 12.95 -12.34
C ARG A 71 -0.43 11.80 -11.36
N VAL A 72 0.44 11.91 -10.37
CA VAL A 72 0.51 10.95 -9.26
C VAL A 72 -0.74 11.14 -8.40
N VAL A 73 -1.51 10.08 -8.22
CA VAL A 73 -2.80 10.10 -7.50
C VAL A 73 -2.88 9.10 -6.35
N GLY A 74 -1.90 8.22 -6.21
CA GLY A 74 -1.84 7.26 -5.14
C GLY A 74 -0.47 6.61 -5.03
N HIS A 75 -0.24 5.96 -3.90
CA HIS A 75 1.01 5.28 -3.57
C HIS A 75 0.73 4.07 -2.69
N PHE A 76 1.55 3.04 -2.81
CA PHE A 76 1.62 1.88 -1.92
C PHE A 76 2.95 1.18 -2.08
N ILE A 77 3.25 0.26 -1.17
CA ILE A 77 4.40 -0.62 -1.27
C ILE A 77 3.97 -2.08 -1.39
N MET A 78 4.83 -2.90 -1.97
CA MET A 78 4.79 -4.36 -1.94
C MET A 78 6.04 -4.87 -1.24
N ARG A 79 5.89 -5.84 -0.33
CA ARG A 79 7.03 -6.53 0.29
C ARG A 79 6.73 -8.00 0.47
N TYR A 80 7.78 -8.82 0.42
CA TYR A 80 7.68 -10.22 0.80
C TYR A 80 7.59 -10.34 2.33
N LEU A 81 6.83 -11.32 2.81
CA LEU A 81 6.72 -11.62 4.23
C LEU A 81 7.55 -12.85 4.57
N HIS A 82 8.34 -12.76 5.64
CA HIS A 82 9.08 -13.90 6.21
C HIS A 82 10.02 -14.60 5.22
N GLY A 83 10.54 -13.90 4.23
CA GLY A 83 11.37 -14.50 3.19
C GLY A 83 10.63 -15.45 2.23
N ASP A 84 9.30 -15.50 2.29
CA ASP A 84 8.47 -16.31 1.40
C ASP A 84 8.18 -15.56 0.10
N ASN A 85 8.74 -16.02 -1.01
CA ASN A 85 8.55 -15.41 -2.32
C ASN A 85 7.15 -15.63 -2.92
N LYS A 86 6.28 -16.38 -2.25
CA LYS A 86 4.88 -16.61 -2.63
C LYS A 86 3.89 -15.76 -1.85
N LEU A 87 4.35 -15.12 -0.79
CA LEU A 87 3.52 -14.31 0.10
C LEU A 87 3.96 -12.85 0.07
N LEU A 88 3.14 -12.00 -0.56
CA LEU A 88 3.35 -10.55 -0.60
C LEU A 88 2.41 -9.83 0.37
N ARG A 89 2.86 -8.68 0.85
CA ARG A 89 2.04 -7.74 1.61
C ARG A 89 2.02 -6.39 0.93
N PHE A 90 0.83 -5.83 0.75
CA PHE A 90 0.65 -4.42 0.42
C PHE A 90 0.66 -3.59 1.71
N GLY A 91 1.28 -2.44 1.65
CA GLY A 91 1.36 -1.54 2.79
C GLY A 91 1.47 -0.08 2.38
N TRP A 92 1.40 0.81 3.36
CA TRP A 92 1.54 2.25 3.21
C TRP A 92 0.69 2.83 2.09
N VAL A 93 -0.55 2.33 1.99
CA VAL A 93 -1.50 2.73 0.95
C VAL A 93 -2.01 4.14 1.25
N ILE A 94 -1.86 5.04 0.29
CA ILE A 94 -2.40 6.39 0.37
C ILE A 94 -2.88 6.84 -1.01
N VAL A 95 -3.96 7.61 -1.04
CA VAL A 95 -4.52 8.24 -2.24
C VAL A 95 -4.68 9.72 -1.96
N ASP A 96 -4.37 10.54 -2.95
CA ASP A 96 -4.65 11.98 -2.95
C ASP A 96 -6.06 12.24 -2.42
N ASP A 97 -6.17 12.93 -1.30
CA ASP A 97 -7.43 13.17 -0.60
C ASP A 97 -8.43 13.97 -1.46
N THR A 98 -7.95 14.87 -2.31
CA THR A 98 -8.77 15.64 -3.25
C THR A 98 -9.36 14.78 -4.37
N ARG A 99 -8.91 13.54 -4.48
CA ARG A 99 -9.30 12.58 -5.52
C ARG A 99 -9.94 11.31 -5.00
N ARG A 100 -10.22 11.23 -3.70
CA ARG A 100 -10.94 10.10 -3.10
C ARG A 100 -12.35 9.95 -3.71
N GLY A 101 -12.91 8.76 -3.60
CA GLY A 101 -14.23 8.43 -4.17
C GLY A 101 -14.28 8.25 -5.69
N LYS A 102 -13.17 8.49 -6.41
CA LYS A 102 -13.08 8.35 -7.88
C LYS A 102 -12.54 7.00 -8.36
N GLY A 103 -12.41 6.02 -7.45
CA GLY A 103 -11.94 4.68 -7.78
C GLY A 103 -10.42 4.52 -7.95
N TYR A 104 -9.62 5.55 -7.70
CA TYR A 104 -8.16 5.47 -7.84
C TYR A 104 -7.52 4.44 -6.92
N GLY A 105 -7.96 4.36 -5.66
CA GLY A 105 -7.46 3.35 -4.71
C GLY A 105 -7.76 1.94 -5.17
N THR A 106 -9.00 1.66 -5.56
CA THR A 106 -9.41 0.36 -6.10
C THR A 106 -8.61 -0.01 -7.35
N GLY A 107 -8.55 0.90 -8.33
CA GLY A 107 -7.81 0.65 -9.58
C GLY A 107 -6.30 0.47 -9.36
N MET A 108 -5.70 1.21 -8.42
CA MET A 108 -4.30 1.08 -8.03
C MET A 108 -4.01 -0.31 -7.45
N LEU A 109 -4.80 -0.76 -6.49
CA LEU A 109 -4.60 -2.06 -5.84
C LEU A 109 -4.90 -3.22 -6.79
N GLN A 110 -5.91 -3.12 -7.67
CA GLN A 110 -6.17 -4.12 -8.71
C GLN A 110 -4.96 -4.28 -9.65
N LYS A 111 -4.34 -3.17 -10.08
CA LYS A 111 -3.11 -3.22 -10.87
C LYS A 111 -1.93 -3.78 -10.08
N GLY A 112 -1.87 -3.47 -8.79
CA GLY A 112 -0.90 -4.06 -7.88
C GLY A 112 -1.04 -5.58 -7.78
N LEU A 113 -2.26 -6.09 -7.62
CA LEU A 113 -2.53 -7.53 -7.58
C LEU A 113 -2.17 -8.21 -8.91
N GLN A 114 -2.51 -7.61 -10.03
CA GLN A 114 -2.11 -8.12 -11.33
C GLN A 114 -0.58 -8.26 -11.42
N TYR A 115 0.18 -7.24 -10.99
CA TYR A 115 1.63 -7.29 -10.96
C TYR A 115 2.15 -8.36 -9.97
N ALA A 116 1.59 -8.43 -8.78
CA ALA A 116 1.97 -9.41 -7.76
C ALA A 116 1.79 -10.85 -8.24
N PHE A 117 0.66 -11.15 -8.85
CA PHE A 117 0.34 -12.51 -9.29
C PHE A 117 1.01 -12.88 -10.61
N ASP A 118 0.96 -12.01 -11.61
CA ASP A 118 1.39 -12.35 -12.98
C ASP A 118 2.87 -12.13 -13.21
N ILE A 119 3.48 -11.17 -12.53
CA ILE A 119 4.89 -10.81 -12.72
C ILE A 119 5.77 -11.35 -11.60
N LEU A 120 5.41 -11.08 -10.33
CA LEU A 120 6.20 -11.55 -9.19
C LEU A 120 5.91 -13.01 -8.82
N GLY A 121 4.84 -13.60 -9.34
CA GLY A 121 4.50 -15.00 -9.13
C GLY A 121 4.04 -15.33 -7.70
N ALA A 122 3.53 -14.34 -6.97
CA ALA A 122 2.93 -14.57 -5.66
C ALA A 122 1.69 -15.47 -5.77
N ASP A 123 1.43 -16.24 -4.72
CA ASP A 123 0.22 -17.06 -4.59
C ASP A 123 -0.83 -16.36 -3.72
N ARG A 124 -0.36 -15.52 -2.81
CA ARG A 124 -1.21 -14.75 -1.88
C ARG A 124 -0.68 -13.34 -1.66
N VAL A 125 -1.61 -12.39 -1.52
CA VAL A 125 -1.32 -11.02 -1.10
C VAL A 125 -2.11 -10.71 0.16
N THR A 126 -1.46 -10.10 1.16
CA THR A 126 -2.09 -9.61 2.39
C THR A 126 -2.08 -8.09 2.43
N ILE A 127 -2.99 -7.54 3.23
CA ILE A 127 -3.06 -6.11 3.52
C ILE A 127 -3.66 -5.93 4.91
N GLY A 128 -3.22 -4.92 5.66
CA GLY A 128 -3.82 -4.56 6.94
C GLY A 128 -4.51 -3.22 6.87
N VAL A 129 -5.61 -3.08 7.60
CA VAL A 129 -6.32 -1.81 7.74
C VAL A 129 -6.72 -1.60 9.20
N PHE A 130 -6.59 -0.38 9.72
CA PHE A 130 -7.10 -0.06 11.06
C PHE A 130 -8.63 -0.09 11.08
N GLU A 131 -9.24 -0.63 12.13
CA GLU A 131 -10.71 -0.76 12.27
C GLU A 131 -11.45 0.56 12.09
N ASN A 132 -10.83 1.68 12.46
CA ASN A 132 -11.40 3.01 12.30
C ASN A 132 -11.20 3.63 10.89
N ASN A 133 -10.62 2.89 9.95
CA ASN A 133 -10.43 3.33 8.57
C ASN A 133 -11.40 2.62 7.61
N GLU A 134 -12.68 2.82 7.83
CA GLU A 134 -13.75 2.17 7.07
C GLU A 134 -13.63 2.41 5.56
N SER A 135 -13.23 3.60 5.15
CA SER A 135 -13.04 3.94 3.74
C SER A 135 -12.02 3.05 3.04
N ALA A 136 -10.88 2.78 3.69
CA ALA A 136 -9.88 1.87 3.16
C ALA A 136 -10.37 0.41 3.20
N HIS A 137 -11.02 -0.01 4.29
CA HIS A 137 -11.59 -1.34 4.43
C HIS A 137 -12.57 -1.65 3.29
N GLN A 138 -13.54 -0.76 3.04
CA GLN A 138 -14.47 -0.90 1.92
C GLN A 138 -13.77 -0.90 0.54
N CYS A 139 -12.70 -0.13 0.39
CA CYS A 139 -11.89 -0.16 -0.82
C CYS A 139 -11.26 -1.54 -1.01
N TYR A 140 -10.68 -2.14 0.04
CA TYR A 140 -10.01 -3.44 -0.03
C TYR A 140 -11.00 -4.58 -0.29
N LEU A 141 -12.17 -4.55 0.33
CA LEU A 141 -13.27 -5.49 0.01
C LEU A 141 -13.68 -5.41 -1.47
N LYS A 142 -13.80 -4.19 -2.04
CA LYS A 142 -14.11 -4.00 -3.47
C LYS A 142 -13.02 -4.52 -4.41
N VAL A 143 -11.77 -4.54 -3.97
CA VAL A 143 -10.66 -5.10 -4.72
C VAL A 143 -10.71 -6.63 -4.74
N GLY A 144 -11.36 -7.24 -3.74
CA GLY A 144 -11.53 -8.68 -3.59
C GLY A 144 -10.77 -9.27 -2.38
N PHE A 145 -10.16 -8.44 -1.55
CA PHE A 145 -9.62 -8.91 -0.27
C PHE A 145 -10.75 -9.37 0.65
N VAL A 146 -10.48 -10.36 1.48
CA VAL A 146 -11.39 -10.86 2.51
C VAL A 146 -10.77 -10.71 3.88
N ASP A 147 -11.60 -10.43 4.87
CA ASP A 147 -11.16 -10.32 6.27
C ASP A 147 -10.69 -11.68 6.77
N LYS A 148 -9.53 -11.71 7.41
CA LYS A 148 -8.93 -12.92 7.97
C LYS A 148 -9.03 -12.98 9.49
N GLU A 149 -8.51 -11.96 10.14
CA GLU A 149 -8.47 -11.85 11.60
C GLU A 149 -8.35 -10.41 12.05
N ILE A 150 -8.64 -10.16 13.33
CA ILE A 150 -8.40 -8.88 13.97
C ILE A 150 -7.21 -9.02 14.91
N VAL A 151 -6.17 -8.26 14.66
CA VAL A 151 -4.97 -8.20 15.48
C VAL A 151 -5.08 -7.01 16.45
N CYS A 152 -4.96 -7.30 17.75
CA CYS A 152 -4.92 -6.26 18.77
C CYS A 152 -3.64 -5.44 18.62
N ALA A 153 -3.78 -4.16 18.36
CA ALA A 153 -2.68 -3.21 18.23
C ALA A 153 -3.03 -1.86 18.85
N LYS A 154 -2.02 -1.01 19.06
CA LYS A 154 -2.22 0.35 19.52
C LYS A 154 -1.79 1.32 18.42
N PRO A 155 -2.47 2.45 18.25
CA PRO A 155 -3.63 2.92 19.03
C PRO A 155 -4.96 2.27 18.62
N TRP A 156 -5.01 1.53 17.51
CA TRP A 156 -6.22 0.87 16.99
C TRP A 156 -5.92 -0.55 16.57
N ASN A 157 -6.90 -1.45 16.67
CA ASN A 157 -6.81 -2.79 16.13
C ASN A 157 -6.65 -2.76 14.61
N ILE A 158 -6.07 -3.84 14.07
CA ILE A 158 -5.85 -4.01 12.64
C ILE A 158 -6.70 -5.17 12.15
N ILE A 159 -7.52 -4.94 11.13
CA ILE A 159 -8.15 -6.00 10.36
C ILE A 159 -7.10 -6.48 9.34
N GLU A 160 -6.63 -7.70 9.51
CA GLU A 160 -5.79 -8.36 8.52
C GLU A 160 -6.67 -8.97 7.43
N MET A 161 -6.32 -8.70 6.19
CA MET A 161 -7.07 -9.14 5.02
C MET A 161 -6.14 -9.85 4.05
N GLU A 162 -6.70 -10.79 3.26
CA GLU A 162 -5.93 -11.53 2.27
C GLU A 162 -6.71 -11.76 0.98
N ILE A 163 -5.98 -12.03 -0.10
CA ILE A 163 -6.50 -12.48 -1.37
C ILE A 163 -5.57 -13.50 -2.00
N ASP A 164 -6.11 -14.63 -2.43
CA ASP A 164 -5.37 -15.67 -3.15
C ASP A 164 -5.47 -15.45 -4.67
N ARG A 165 -4.41 -15.84 -5.40
CA ARG A 165 -4.38 -15.77 -6.86
C ARG A 165 -5.62 -16.40 -7.50
N ASN A 166 -6.02 -17.57 -7.00
CA ASN A 166 -7.15 -18.31 -7.57
C ASN A 166 -8.51 -17.63 -7.37
N SER A 167 -8.63 -16.74 -6.38
CA SER A 167 -9.87 -16.01 -6.11
C SER A 167 -10.16 -14.94 -7.18
N GLN A 168 -9.16 -14.49 -7.95
CA GLN A 168 -9.35 -13.51 -9.02
C GLN A 168 -9.93 -14.08 -10.32
N TYR A 169 -9.88 -15.39 -10.48
CA TYR A 169 -10.30 -16.07 -11.72
C TYR A 169 -11.64 -16.82 -11.56
N THR A 170 -12.31 -16.71 -10.42
CA THR A 170 -13.65 -17.25 -10.21
C THR A 170 -14.67 -16.15 -10.59
N CYS A 171 -15.06 -16.12 -11.86
CA CYS A 171 -16.26 -15.41 -12.34
C CYS A 171 -17.47 -16.31 -12.22
#